data_bd2899223307330fd2e610eab51ee10b
#
_entry.id   bd2899223307330fd2e610eab51ee10b
#
_cell.length_a   1.000
_cell.length_b   1.000
_cell.length_c   1.000
_cell.angle_alpha   90.00
_cell.angle_beta   90.00
_cell.angle_gamma   90.00
#
_symmetry.space_group_name_H-M   'P 1'
#
loop_
_entity.id
_entity.type
_entity.pdbx_description
1 polymer ?
#
loop_
_entity_poly.entity_id
_entity_poly.type
_entity_poly.pdbx_seq_one_letter_code
_entity_poly.pdbx_strand_id
1 'polypeptide(L)'
;PNIIQWFRQLGLEMLDGYGMSENFAASHFSRPGKVRIGYVGSPVLGVQARIADNGELEVKSAAQMLGYYKLPEKTQEEMTADGYFKTGDRGEIDAQGRLKITGRVKDLFKTSKGKYVAPVPIEQLLGRHALLEAVCVVGSGQAQPLALVMLAPDAQSSLQDATAKMDLEIALKDLLDSVNQELDPHEKLDCVVVVREPWTMDNGFLTPTMKIRRNVIEDRYMDKA
;
A
#
# COMPACT_ATOMS: atom_id res chain seq x y z
N PRO A 1 4.70 -10.49 0.19
CA PRO A 1 4.66 -11.68 -0.69
C PRO A 1 5.97 -12.48 -0.68
N ASN A 2 7.14 -11.82 -0.85
CA ASN A 2 8.44 -12.50 -0.96
C ASN A 2 8.81 -13.30 0.30
N ILE A 3 8.56 -12.75 1.50
CA ILE A 3 8.81 -13.43 2.78
C ILE A 3 7.95 -14.70 2.88
N ILE A 4 6.67 -14.62 2.54
CA ILE A 4 5.76 -15.77 2.55
C ILE A 4 6.26 -16.84 1.56
N GLN A 5 6.70 -16.43 0.38
CA GLN A 5 7.24 -17.35 -0.62
C GLN A 5 8.51 -18.03 -0.16
N TRP A 6 9.41 -17.29 0.50
CA TRP A 6 10.64 -17.82 1.09
C TRP A 6 10.35 -18.89 2.14
N PHE A 7 9.43 -18.62 3.09
CA PHE A 7 9.03 -19.62 4.09
C PHE A 7 8.41 -20.87 3.44
N ARG A 8 7.62 -20.71 2.37
CA ARG A 8 7.05 -21.84 1.63
C ARG A 8 8.12 -22.72 0.99
N GLN A 9 9.22 -22.15 0.50
CA GLN A 9 10.35 -22.92 -0.03
C GLN A 9 11.03 -23.77 1.06
N LEU A 10 10.92 -23.36 2.34
CA LEU A 10 11.38 -24.13 3.49
C LEU A 10 10.32 -25.15 3.99
N GLY A 11 9.21 -25.32 3.28
CA GLY A 11 8.12 -26.23 3.67
C GLY A 11 7.17 -25.67 4.73
N LEU A 12 7.27 -24.39 5.08
CA LEU A 12 6.41 -23.73 6.06
C LEU A 12 5.28 -22.97 5.36
N GLU A 13 4.04 -23.27 5.69
CA GLU A 13 2.89 -22.52 5.20
C GLU A 13 2.55 -21.39 6.16
N MET A 14 2.90 -20.15 5.77
CA MET A 14 2.49 -18.96 6.52
C MET A 14 1.05 -18.60 6.16
N LEU A 15 0.23 -18.42 7.18
CA LEU A 15 -1.14 -17.95 7.03
C LEU A 15 -1.16 -16.44 7.20
N ASP A 16 -1.81 -15.76 6.26
CA ASP A 16 -2.00 -14.31 6.28
C ASP A 16 -3.42 -13.97 6.74
N GLY A 17 -3.61 -12.79 7.31
CA GLY A 17 -4.90 -12.33 7.78
C GLY A 17 -5.06 -10.82 7.64
N TYR A 18 -6.31 -10.38 7.65
CA TYR A 18 -6.70 -9.00 7.58
C TYR A 18 -7.79 -8.71 8.61
N GLY A 19 -7.64 -7.61 9.31
CA GLY A 19 -8.60 -7.10 10.27
C GLY A 19 -8.19 -5.74 10.78
N MET A 20 -9.06 -5.13 11.59
CA MET A 20 -8.86 -3.81 12.18
C MET A 20 -9.44 -3.79 13.59
N SER A 21 -9.09 -2.79 14.38
CA SER A 21 -9.60 -2.65 15.76
C SER A 21 -11.12 -2.55 15.80
N GLU A 22 -11.72 -1.92 14.79
CA GLU A 22 -13.14 -1.69 14.64
C GLU A 22 -13.97 -2.98 14.45
N ASN A 23 -13.33 -4.09 14.08
CA ASN A 23 -13.97 -5.42 13.98
C ASN A 23 -13.22 -6.50 14.77
N PHE A 24 -12.54 -6.10 15.85
CA PHE A 24 -11.81 -7.00 16.74
C PHE A 24 -10.72 -7.83 16.01
N ALA A 25 -10.09 -7.24 14.98
CA ALA A 25 -9.11 -7.87 14.08
C ALA A 25 -9.62 -9.15 13.37
N ALA A 26 -10.92 -9.40 13.37
CA ALA A 26 -11.53 -10.62 12.84
C ALA A 26 -12.31 -10.34 11.55
N SER A 27 -11.61 -10.28 10.41
CA SER A 27 -12.26 -10.08 9.10
C SER A 27 -11.96 -11.23 8.14
N HIS A 28 -10.74 -11.37 7.67
CA HIS A 28 -10.34 -12.39 6.69
C HIS A 28 -9.13 -13.15 7.19
N PHE A 29 -9.04 -14.43 6.84
CA PHE A 29 -7.92 -15.27 7.20
C PHE A 29 -7.64 -16.34 6.15
N SER A 30 -6.35 -16.56 5.85
CA SER A 30 -5.91 -17.66 5.00
C SER A 30 -6.11 -18.98 5.72
N ARG A 31 -6.54 -20.01 5.00
CA ARG A 31 -6.73 -21.37 5.56
C ARG A 31 -5.60 -22.28 5.13
N PRO A 32 -5.16 -23.23 5.98
CA PRO A 32 -4.16 -24.21 5.62
C PRO A 32 -4.53 -24.93 4.30
N GLY A 33 -3.54 -25.09 3.43
CA GLY A 33 -3.71 -25.69 2.10
C GLY A 33 -4.44 -24.81 1.06
N LYS A 34 -4.88 -23.59 1.43
CA LYS A 34 -5.62 -22.65 0.55
C LYS A 34 -4.98 -21.29 0.44
N VAL A 35 -3.74 -21.16 0.89
CA VAL A 35 -2.99 -19.90 0.83
C VAL A 35 -2.71 -19.52 -0.62
N ARG A 36 -3.05 -18.30 -0.98
CA ARG A 36 -2.63 -17.64 -2.22
C ARG A 36 -1.82 -16.40 -1.86
N ILE A 37 -0.57 -16.36 -2.29
CA ILE A 37 0.34 -15.25 -2.01
C ILE A 37 -0.25 -13.94 -2.56
N GLY A 38 -0.24 -12.88 -1.74
CA GLY A 38 -0.85 -11.58 -2.06
C GLY A 38 -2.33 -11.47 -1.71
N TYR A 39 -2.95 -12.55 -1.19
CA TYR A 39 -4.32 -12.57 -0.68
C TYR A 39 -4.32 -12.86 0.82
N VAL A 40 -5.16 -12.14 1.56
CA VAL A 40 -5.31 -12.28 3.01
C VAL A 40 -6.34 -13.34 3.43
N GLY A 41 -6.82 -14.12 2.48
CA GLY A 41 -7.75 -15.23 2.72
C GLY A 41 -9.23 -14.86 2.57
N SER A 42 -10.09 -15.75 3.03
CA SER A 42 -11.55 -15.60 2.95
C SER A 42 -12.13 -15.06 4.26
N PRO A 43 -13.35 -14.51 4.24
CA PRO A 43 -14.01 -14.07 5.46
C PRO A 43 -14.04 -15.17 6.52
N VAL A 44 -13.81 -14.80 7.79
CA VAL A 44 -13.98 -15.72 8.91
C VAL A 44 -15.46 -15.98 9.16
N LEU A 45 -15.78 -17.05 9.90
CA LEU A 45 -17.16 -17.42 10.18
C LEU A 45 -17.93 -16.24 10.81
N GLY A 46 -19.11 -15.90 10.25
CA GLY A 46 -19.96 -14.81 10.72
C GLY A 46 -19.58 -13.43 10.18
N VAL A 47 -18.54 -13.30 9.35
CA VAL A 47 -18.21 -12.06 8.65
C VAL A 47 -18.82 -12.07 7.25
N GLN A 48 -19.54 -11.02 6.93
CA GLN A 48 -19.96 -10.68 5.57
C GLN A 48 -19.03 -9.61 5.03
N ALA A 49 -18.59 -9.77 3.78
CA ALA A 49 -17.71 -8.83 3.12
C ALA A 49 -18.18 -8.58 1.69
N ARG A 50 -18.05 -7.35 1.23
CA ARG A 50 -18.33 -6.96 -0.15
C ARG A 50 -17.38 -5.85 -0.60
N ILE A 51 -17.26 -5.68 -1.90
CA ILE A 51 -16.57 -4.54 -2.50
C ILE A 51 -17.64 -3.57 -3.01
N ALA A 52 -17.59 -2.34 -2.54
CA ALA A 52 -18.46 -1.26 -2.99
C ALA A 52 -18.06 -0.76 -4.39
N ASP A 53 -18.90 0.05 -5.05
CA ASP A 53 -18.67 0.56 -6.41
C ASP A 53 -17.38 1.40 -6.54
N ASN A 54 -16.95 2.05 -5.46
CA ASN A 54 -15.69 2.80 -5.40
C ASN A 54 -14.46 1.90 -5.14
N GLY A 55 -14.66 0.57 -5.05
CA GLY A 55 -13.62 -0.42 -4.76
C GLY A 55 -13.31 -0.58 -3.28
N GLU A 56 -14.05 0.07 -2.38
CA GLU A 56 -13.86 -0.04 -0.93
C GLU A 56 -14.35 -1.38 -0.41
N LEU A 57 -13.55 -1.99 0.46
CA LEU A 57 -13.98 -3.15 1.23
C LEU A 57 -14.94 -2.70 2.34
N GLU A 58 -16.13 -3.29 2.35
CA GLU A 58 -17.11 -3.13 3.41
C GLU A 58 -17.32 -4.46 4.13
N VAL A 59 -17.33 -4.44 5.46
CA VAL A 59 -17.47 -5.63 6.30
C VAL A 59 -18.59 -5.48 7.31
N LYS A 60 -19.25 -6.61 7.64
CA LYS A 60 -20.29 -6.67 8.66
C LYS A 60 -20.15 -7.95 9.46
N SER A 61 -20.14 -7.82 10.79
CA SER A 61 -20.03 -8.97 11.70
C SER A 61 -20.54 -8.64 13.09
N ALA A 62 -20.75 -9.66 13.91
CA ALA A 62 -21.06 -9.49 15.33
C ALA A 62 -19.87 -8.94 16.16
N ALA A 63 -18.65 -9.02 15.62
CA ALA A 63 -17.45 -8.48 16.26
C ALA A 63 -17.20 -6.99 15.96
N GLN A 64 -18.14 -6.35 15.25
CA GLN A 64 -18.04 -4.93 14.91
C GLN A 64 -18.19 -4.07 16.15
N MET A 65 -17.36 -3.02 16.28
CA MET A 65 -17.41 -2.06 17.38
C MET A 65 -18.81 -1.42 17.51
N LEU A 66 -19.15 -0.99 18.71
CA LEU A 66 -20.36 -0.19 18.95
C LEU A 66 -20.25 1.22 18.35
N GLY A 67 -19.05 1.75 18.26
CA GLY A 67 -18.74 3.06 17.70
C GLY A 67 -17.47 3.68 18.28
N TYR A 68 -17.06 4.79 17.72
CA TYR A 68 -15.95 5.58 18.24
C TYR A 68 -16.38 6.35 19.50
N TYR A 69 -15.56 6.25 20.55
CA TYR A 69 -15.88 6.87 21.84
C TYR A 69 -16.05 8.38 21.70
N LYS A 70 -17.20 8.87 22.12
CA LYS A 70 -17.63 10.29 22.05
C LYS A 70 -17.62 10.90 20.63
N LEU A 71 -17.63 10.08 19.57
CA LEU A 71 -17.66 10.51 18.18
C LEU A 71 -18.79 9.82 17.40
N PRO A 72 -20.07 10.08 17.75
CA PRO A 72 -21.19 9.39 17.10
C PRO A 72 -21.33 9.74 15.62
N GLU A 73 -21.04 10.98 15.23
CA GLU A 73 -21.09 11.44 13.85
C GLU A 73 -20.09 10.67 13.00
N LYS A 74 -18.84 10.57 13.46
CA LYS A 74 -17.81 9.78 12.78
C LYS A 74 -18.19 8.30 12.68
N THR A 75 -18.81 7.75 13.71
CA THR A 75 -19.31 6.37 13.68
C THR A 75 -20.35 6.20 12.57
N GLN A 76 -21.27 7.14 12.45
CA GLN A 76 -22.31 7.11 11.42
C GLN A 76 -21.73 7.28 10.01
N GLU A 77 -20.72 8.14 9.83
CA GLU A 77 -20.03 8.34 8.55
C GLU A 77 -19.35 7.07 8.03
N GLU A 78 -18.79 6.25 8.94
CA GLU A 78 -18.07 5.01 8.59
C GLU A 78 -19.01 3.79 8.47
N MET A 79 -20.34 3.98 8.62
CA MET A 79 -21.34 2.92 8.50
C MET A 79 -22.21 3.14 7.26
N THR A 80 -22.53 2.03 6.58
CA THR A 80 -23.57 2.05 5.54
C THR A 80 -24.97 1.93 6.15
N ALA A 81 -26.00 2.33 5.40
CA ALA A 81 -27.39 2.25 5.87
C ALA A 81 -27.84 0.81 6.20
N ASP A 82 -27.25 -0.19 5.55
CA ASP A 82 -27.51 -1.62 5.77
C ASP A 82 -26.56 -2.27 6.79
N GLY A 83 -25.76 -1.45 7.49
CA GLY A 83 -24.97 -1.83 8.65
C GLY A 83 -23.61 -2.46 8.35
N TYR A 84 -23.05 -2.23 7.18
CA TYR A 84 -21.65 -2.55 6.92
C TYR A 84 -20.76 -1.41 7.39
N PHE A 85 -19.59 -1.77 7.90
CA PHE A 85 -18.52 -0.84 8.24
C PHE A 85 -17.65 -0.61 7.01
N LYS A 86 -17.39 0.66 6.67
CA LYS A 86 -16.51 1.11 5.61
C LYS A 86 -15.08 1.07 6.12
N THR A 87 -14.26 0.17 5.57
CA THR A 87 -12.92 -0.05 6.12
C THR A 87 -11.90 1.02 5.74
N GLY A 88 -12.20 1.82 4.73
CA GLY A 88 -11.25 2.73 4.10
C GLY A 88 -10.19 2.02 3.25
N ASP A 89 -10.17 0.69 3.24
CA ASP A 89 -9.26 -0.11 2.43
C ASP A 89 -9.94 -0.52 1.13
N ARG A 90 -9.19 -0.54 0.04
CA ARG A 90 -9.64 -1.07 -1.25
C ARG A 90 -9.22 -2.52 -1.39
N GLY A 91 -10.05 -3.27 -2.07
CA GLY A 91 -9.76 -4.68 -2.28
C GLY A 91 -10.45 -5.29 -3.50
N GLU A 92 -10.06 -6.51 -3.78
CA GLU A 92 -10.63 -7.38 -4.80
C GLU A 92 -10.94 -8.73 -4.17
N ILE A 93 -12.07 -9.33 -4.53
CA ILE A 93 -12.45 -10.67 -4.07
C ILE A 93 -12.41 -11.58 -5.29
N ASP A 94 -11.60 -12.64 -5.23
CA ASP A 94 -11.50 -13.60 -6.33
C ASP A 94 -12.68 -14.61 -6.35
N ALA A 95 -12.72 -15.42 -7.40
CA ALA A 95 -13.78 -16.43 -7.58
C ALA A 95 -13.83 -17.49 -6.46
N GLN A 96 -12.79 -17.61 -5.64
CA GLN A 96 -12.75 -18.47 -4.45
C GLN A 96 -13.10 -17.73 -3.16
N GLY A 97 -13.52 -16.47 -3.24
CA GLY A 97 -13.90 -15.63 -2.11
C GLY A 97 -12.70 -15.14 -1.27
N ARG A 98 -11.48 -15.13 -1.83
CA ARG A 98 -10.29 -14.62 -1.14
C ARG A 98 -10.11 -13.14 -1.43
N LEU A 99 -9.85 -12.37 -0.38
CA LEU A 99 -9.60 -10.93 -0.44
C LEU A 99 -8.13 -10.65 -0.76
N LYS A 100 -7.90 -9.72 -1.68
CA LYS A 100 -6.64 -9.04 -1.93
C LYS A 100 -6.82 -7.57 -1.60
N ILE A 101 -5.99 -7.02 -0.71
CA ILE A 101 -5.97 -5.57 -0.43
C ILE A 101 -5.14 -4.89 -1.51
N THR A 102 -5.71 -3.86 -2.16
CA THR A 102 -5.09 -3.12 -3.26
C THR A 102 -4.72 -1.68 -2.89
N GLY A 103 -4.98 -1.25 -1.65
CA GLY A 103 -4.61 0.07 -1.15
C GLY A 103 -5.65 0.66 -0.22
N ARG A 104 -5.64 1.99 -0.09
CA ARG A 104 -6.63 2.75 0.67
C ARG A 104 -7.45 3.65 -0.23
N VAL A 105 -8.72 3.85 0.10
CA VAL A 105 -9.60 4.78 -0.64
C VAL A 105 -9.05 6.19 -0.62
N LYS A 106 -8.57 6.65 0.55
CA LYS A 106 -8.03 8.01 0.76
C LYS A 106 -6.64 8.22 0.14
N ASP A 107 -5.93 7.15 -0.20
CA ASP A 107 -4.59 7.24 -0.82
C ASP A 107 -4.66 7.35 -2.35
N LEU A 108 -5.85 7.14 -2.93
CA LEU A 108 -6.04 7.37 -4.36
C LEU A 108 -5.86 8.86 -4.66
N PHE A 109 -5.02 9.13 -5.63
CA PHE A 109 -4.91 10.49 -6.15
C PHE A 109 -5.30 10.55 -7.63
N LYS A 110 -5.65 11.74 -8.10
CA LYS A 110 -6.08 11.98 -9.47
C LYS A 110 -5.00 12.72 -10.23
N THR A 111 -4.60 12.20 -11.37
CA THR A 111 -3.67 12.89 -12.28
C THR A 111 -4.35 14.09 -12.94
N SER A 112 -3.57 15.00 -13.53
CA SER A 112 -4.09 16.14 -14.31
C SER A 112 -4.94 15.70 -15.51
N LYS A 113 -4.73 14.46 -15.99
CA LYS A 113 -5.53 13.83 -17.06
C LYS A 113 -6.84 13.22 -16.55
N GLY A 114 -7.16 13.39 -15.26
CA GLY A 114 -8.41 12.91 -14.67
C GLY A 114 -8.43 11.42 -14.35
N LYS A 115 -7.31 10.71 -14.41
CA LYS A 115 -7.20 9.28 -14.09
C LYS A 115 -6.83 9.08 -12.63
N TYR A 116 -7.43 8.07 -11.97
CA TYR A 116 -7.10 7.70 -10.61
C TYR A 116 -5.93 6.72 -10.59
N VAL A 117 -5.00 6.95 -9.68
CA VAL A 117 -3.82 6.10 -9.44
C VAL A 117 -3.88 5.56 -8.01
N ALA A 118 -3.67 4.26 -7.87
CA ALA A 118 -3.51 3.58 -6.58
C ALA A 118 -2.02 3.42 -6.29
N PRO A 119 -1.43 4.18 -5.35
CA PRO A 119 0.02 4.20 -5.15
C PRO A 119 0.57 2.88 -4.57
N VAL A 120 -0.17 2.22 -3.69
CA VAL A 120 0.31 1.06 -2.92
C VAL A 120 0.75 -0.12 -3.81
N PRO A 121 0.01 -0.54 -4.87
CA PRO A 121 0.48 -1.59 -5.77
C PRO A 121 1.81 -1.24 -6.45
N ILE A 122 1.99 0.01 -6.86
CA ILE A 122 3.22 0.49 -7.51
C ILE A 122 4.38 0.49 -6.51
N GLU A 123 4.14 0.96 -5.29
CA GLU A 123 5.12 0.93 -4.19
C GLU A 123 5.55 -0.50 -3.85
N GLN A 124 4.63 -1.45 -3.89
CA GLN A 124 4.94 -2.87 -3.68
C GLN A 124 5.81 -3.46 -4.79
N LEU A 125 5.67 -3.01 -6.03
CA LEU A 125 6.55 -3.43 -7.13
C LEU A 125 7.96 -2.88 -6.94
N LEU A 126 8.10 -1.59 -6.71
CA LEU A 126 9.39 -0.93 -6.46
C LEU A 126 10.08 -1.47 -5.20
N GLY A 127 9.36 -1.62 -4.09
CA GLY A 127 9.88 -2.05 -2.80
C GLY A 127 10.39 -3.51 -2.75
N ARG A 128 10.28 -4.26 -3.86
CA ARG A 128 10.93 -5.57 -4.00
C ARG A 128 12.42 -5.47 -4.28
N HIS A 129 12.89 -4.30 -4.72
CA HIS A 129 14.28 -4.12 -5.14
C HIS A 129 15.17 -3.80 -3.94
N ALA A 130 16.30 -4.51 -3.84
CA ALA A 130 17.23 -4.43 -2.71
C ALA A 130 17.88 -3.04 -2.52
N LEU A 131 17.89 -2.20 -3.54
CA LEU A 131 18.41 -0.83 -3.45
C LEU A 131 17.51 0.10 -2.62
N LEU A 132 16.24 -0.26 -2.40
CA LEU A 132 15.23 0.63 -1.81
C LEU A 132 14.86 0.18 -0.41
N GLU A 133 14.93 1.11 0.54
CA GLU A 133 14.44 0.91 1.92
C GLU A 133 12.96 1.30 2.05
N ALA A 134 12.56 2.41 1.43
CA ALA A 134 11.19 2.89 1.45
C ALA A 134 10.83 3.60 0.14
N VAL A 135 9.55 3.53 -0.22
CA VAL A 135 9.01 4.10 -1.46
C VAL A 135 7.71 4.82 -1.14
N CYS A 136 7.52 6.00 -1.70
CA CYS A 136 6.28 6.76 -1.67
C CYS A 136 5.94 7.24 -3.08
N VAL A 137 4.87 6.72 -3.66
CA VAL A 137 4.38 7.15 -4.98
C VAL A 137 3.42 8.32 -4.80
N VAL A 138 3.72 9.43 -5.47
CA VAL A 138 2.98 10.70 -5.42
C VAL A 138 2.70 11.21 -6.83
N GLY A 139 1.95 12.29 -6.98
CA GLY A 139 1.67 12.87 -8.28
C GLY A 139 0.24 13.39 -8.44
N SER A 140 -0.39 13.80 -7.34
CA SER A 140 -1.69 14.46 -7.37
C SER A 140 -1.64 15.70 -8.26
N GLY A 141 -2.52 15.77 -9.27
CA GLY A 141 -2.54 16.87 -10.25
C GLY A 141 -1.40 16.85 -11.27
N GLN A 142 -0.44 15.94 -11.20
CA GLN A 142 0.62 15.78 -12.21
C GLN A 142 0.15 14.97 -13.41
N ALA A 143 0.85 15.08 -14.54
CA ALA A 143 0.52 14.35 -15.77
C ALA A 143 0.74 12.84 -15.63
N GLN A 144 1.75 12.45 -14.86
CA GLN A 144 2.11 11.08 -14.48
C GLN A 144 2.53 11.06 -13.02
N PRO A 145 2.38 9.92 -12.32
CA PRO A 145 2.94 9.75 -10.97
C PRO A 145 4.47 9.70 -11.01
N LEU A 146 5.09 9.93 -9.86
CA LEU A 146 6.52 9.75 -9.64
C LEU A 146 6.75 9.00 -8.32
N ALA A 147 7.92 8.39 -8.17
CA ALA A 147 8.31 7.68 -6.97
C ALA A 147 9.39 8.45 -6.20
N LEU A 148 9.10 8.82 -4.96
CA LEU A 148 10.09 9.26 -3.98
C LEU A 148 10.63 8.04 -3.27
N VAL A 149 11.96 7.87 -3.22
CA VAL A 149 12.57 6.67 -2.68
C VAL A 149 13.68 6.99 -1.68
N MET A 150 13.71 6.24 -0.59
CA MET A 150 14.88 6.12 0.28
C MET A 150 15.71 4.94 -0.17
N LEU A 151 17.01 5.15 -0.34
CA LEU A 151 17.93 4.06 -0.61
C LEU A 151 18.21 3.23 0.63
N ALA A 152 18.39 1.93 0.45
CA ALA A 152 18.92 1.06 1.48
C ALA A 152 20.32 1.53 1.93
N PRO A 153 20.73 1.28 3.20
CA PRO A 153 22.00 1.78 3.74
C PRO A 153 23.21 1.46 2.87
N ASP A 154 23.28 0.25 2.31
CA ASP A 154 24.38 -0.16 1.43
C ASP A 154 24.40 0.65 0.12
N ALA A 155 23.23 0.97 -0.43
CA ALA A 155 23.10 1.78 -1.65
C ALA A 155 23.36 3.27 -1.40
N GLN A 156 23.14 3.78 -0.19
CA GLN A 156 23.44 5.18 0.16
C GLN A 156 24.93 5.49 0.06
N SER A 157 25.79 4.54 0.37
CA SER A 157 27.25 4.71 0.27
C SER A 157 27.70 5.01 -1.17
N SER A 158 26.98 4.49 -2.17
CA SER A 158 27.25 4.73 -3.58
C SER A 158 27.10 6.20 -4.01
N LEU A 159 26.38 7.01 -3.24
CA LEU A 159 26.21 8.43 -3.54
C LEU A 159 27.49 9.27 -3.32
N GLN A 160 28.50 8.71 -2.65
CA GLN A 160 29.75 9.39 -2.30
C GLN A 160 30.84 9.19 -3.37
N ASP A 161 30.74 8.16 -4.20
CA ASP A 161 31.66 7.85 -5.29
C ASP A 161 31.01 8.09 -6.64
N ALA A 162 31.70 8.78 -7.56
CA ALA A 162 31.15 9.18 -8.85
C ALA A 162 30.79 7.98 -9.74
N THR A 163 31.62 6.92 -9.73
CA THR A 163 31.38 5.73 -10.53
C THR A 163 30.22 4.92 -9.96
N ALA A 164 30.23 4.66 -8.64
CA ALA A 164 29.16 3.95 -7.97
C ALA A 164 27.81 4.69 -8.05
N LYS A 165 27.84 6.02 -8.07
CA LYS A 165 26.64 6.84 -8.29
C LYS A 165 26.08 6.63 -9.70
N MET A 166 26.93 6.58 -10.73
CA MET A 166 26.50 6.33 -12.10
C MET A 166 25.89 4.93 -12.25
N ASP A 167 26.49 3.92 -11.64
CA ASP A 167 25.95 2.56 -11.63
C ASP A 167 24.59 2.50 -10.92
N LEU A 168 24.43 3.23 -9.81
CA LEU A 168 23.17 3.36 -9.10
C LEU A 168 22.09 4.04 -9.96
N GLU A 169 22.42 5.12 -10.68
CA GLU A 169 21.49 5.81 -11.59
C GLU A 169 21.02 4.88 -12.71
N ILE A 170 21.91 4.07 -13.28
CA ILE A 170 21.57 3.05 -14.29
C ILE A 170 20.63 2.01 -13.68
N ALA A 171 20.96 1.47 -12.51
CA ALA A 171 20.12 0.47 -11.84
C ALA A 171 18.72 0.98 -11.48
N LEU A 172 18.60 2.23 -11.04
CA LEU A 172 17.31 2.86 -10.77
C LEU A 172 16.49 3.10 -12.04
N LYS A 173 17.16 3.44 -13.15
CA LYS A 173 16.50 3.57 -14.45
C LYS A 173 15.98 2.23 -14.96
N ASP A 174 16.79 1.18 -14.89
CA ASP A 174 16.38 -0.18 -15.28
C ASP A 174 15.21 -0.67 -14.43
N LEU A 175 15.21 -0.36 -13.12
CA LEU A 175 14.10 -0.65 -12.23
C LEU A 175 12.83 0.09 -12.65
N LEU A 176 12.93 1.40 -12.93
CA LEU A 176 11.80 2.22 -13.41
C LEU A 176 11.21 1.63 -14.69
N ASP A 177 12.07 1.31 -15.67
CA ASP A 177 11.65 0.75 -16.95
C ASP A 177 10.95 -0.61 -16.76
N SER A 178 11.49 -1.47 -15.91
CA SER A 178 10.92 -2.77 -15.58
C SER A 178 9.53 -2.63 -14.92
N VAL A 179 9.40 -1.77 -13.93
CA VAL A 179 8.12 -1.53 -13.24
C VAL A 179 7.10 -0.94 -14.20
N ASN A 180 7.49 0.01 -15.03
CA ASN A 180 6.61 0.65 -16.01
C ASN A 180 6.08 -0.32 -17.09
N GLN A 181 6.73 -1.47 -17.31
CA GLN A 181 6.20 -2.53 -18.20
C GLN A 181 5.00 -3.26 -17.60
N GLU A 182 4.91 -3.32 -16.26
CA GLU A 182 3.81 -3.98 -15.55
C GLU A 182 2.60 -3.05 -15.30
N LEU A 183 2.75 -1.73 -15.52
CA LEU A 183 1.77 -0.71 -15.17
C LEU A 183 0.91 -0.27 -16.36
N ASP A 184 -0.34 0.07 -16.06
CA ASP A 184 -1.22 0.71 -17.02
C ASP A 184 -0.67 2.09 -17.44
N PRO A 185 -1.00 2.58 -18.66
CA PRO A 185 -0.43 3.82 -19.20
C PRO A 185 -0.57 5.05 -18.28
N HIS A 186 -1.61 5.12 -17.46
CA HIS A 186 -1.86 6.24 -16.55
C HIS A 186 -1.20 6.08 -15.18
N GLU A 187 -0.68 4.89 -14.87
CA GLU A 187 0.02 4.55 -13.64
C GLU A 187 1.53 4.58 -13.80
N LYS A 188 2.02 4.62 -15.06
CA LYS A 188 3.45 4.67 -15.35
C LYS A 188 4.10 5.85 -14.67
N LEU A 189 5.19 5.56 -13.98
CA LEU A 189 6.00 6.56 -13.29
C LEU A 189 6.81 7.38 -14.29
N ASP A 190 6.83 8.70 -14.10
CA ASP A 190 7.67 9.60 -14.88
C ASP A 190 9.14 9.47 -14.49
N CYS A 191 9.40 9.43 -13.18
CA CYS A 191 10.76 9.30 -12.66
C CYS A 191 10.79 8.67 -11.25
N VAL A 192 12.01 8.30 -10.84
CA VAL A 192 12.36 7.94 -9.46
C VAL A 192 13.26 9.03 -8.90
N VAL A 193 12.87 9.62 -7.78
CA VAL A 193 13.60 10.68 -7.09
C VAL A 193 14.17 10.14 -5.78
N VAL A 194 15.50 10.14 -5.65
CA VAL A 194 16.18 9.72 -4.43
C VAL A 194 16.10 10.82 -3.38
N VAL A 195 15.49 10.50 -2.25
CA VAL A 195 15.37 11.39 -1.09
C VAL A 195 16.55 11.15 -0.15
N ARG A 196 17.24 12.23 0.24
CA ARG A 196 18.40 12.15 1.15
C ARG A 196 18.00 12.24 2.62
N GLU A 197 16.91 12.92 2.92
CA GLU A 197 16.39 13.05 4.28
C GLU A 197 15.73 11.73 4.70
N PRO A 198 16.17 11.08 5.78
CA PRO A 198 15.55 9.83 6.21
C PRO A 198 14.13 10.07 6.70
N TRP A 199 13.22 9.15 6.38
CA TRP A 199 11.85 9.20 6.88
C TRP A 199 11.79 8.54 8.25
N THR A 200 11.44 9.33 9.26
CA THR A 200 11.38 8.90 10.65
C THR A 200 10.07 9.31 11.31
N MET A 201 9.83 8.79 12.50
CA MET A 201 8.72 9.28 13.35
C MET A 201 8.98 10.72 13.85
N ASP A 202 10.24 11.04 14.16
CA ASP A 202 10.62 12.33 14.76
C ASP A 202 10.41 13.50 13.80
N ASN A 203 10.66 13.30 12.50
CA ASN A 203 10.40 14.32 11.48
C ASN A 203 8.96 14.24 10.88
N GLY A 204 8.14 13.35 11.41
CA GLY A 204 6.73 13.25 11.08
C GLY A 204 6.41 12.55 9.77
N PHE A 205 7.38 12.02 9.03
CA PHE A 205 7.15 11.27 7.78
C PHE A 205 6.58 9.87 8.02
N LEU A 206 6.81 9.31 9.22
CA LEU A 206 6.23 8.04 9.62
C LEU A 206 5.26 8.21 10.79
N THR A 207 4.26 7.33 10.84
CA THR A 207 3.41 7.17 12.01
C THR A 207 4.14 6.42 13.12
N PRO A 208 3.63 6.42 14.38
CA PRO A 208 4.18 5.58 15.46
C PRO A 208 4.20 4.08 15.14
N THR A 209 3.41 3.64 14.16
CA THR A 209 3.40 2.26 13.66
C THR A 209 4.25 2.07 12.39
N MET A 210 5.19 2.99 12.12
CA MET A 210 6.14 2.98 11.00
C MET A 210 5.47 3.00 9.61
N LYS A 211 4.25 3.51 9.50
CA LYS A 211 3.56 3.69 8.21
C LYS A 211 3.89 5.06 7.62
N ILE A 212 4.14 5.12 6.33
CA ILE A 212 4.39 6.34 5.56
C ILE A 212 3.19 7.29 5.64
N ARG A 213 3.46 8.56 5.93
CA ARG A 213 2.49 9.66 5.87
C ARG A 213 2.63 10.37 4.53
N ARG A 214 2.00 9.82 3.50
CA ARG A 214 2.09 10.27 2.11
C ARG A 214 1.86 11.78 1.95
N ASN A 215 0.81 12.31 2.56
CA ASN A 215 0.49 13.74 2.49
C ASN A 215 1.64 14.62 2.99
N VAL A 216 2.29 14.24 4.10
CA VAL A 216 3.42 15.00 4.65
C VAL A 216 4.64 14.95 3.73
N ILE A 217 4.88 13.78 3.12
CA ILE A 217 5.96 13.59 2.15
C ILE A 217 5.67 14.39 0.86
N GLU A 218 4.44 14.29 0.36
CA GLU A 218 4.00 15.04 -0.83
C GLU A 218 4.15 16.55 -0.62
N ASP A 219 3.63 17.09 0.47
CA ASP A 219 3.76 18.52 0.83
C ASP A 219 5.24 18.95 0.94
N ARG A 220 6.11 18.09 1.43
CA ARG A 220 7.54 18.40 1.61
C ARG A 220 8.33 18.47 0.32
N TYR A 221 7.99 17.60 -0.64
CA TYR A 221 8.84 17.39 -1.83
C TYR A 221 8.20 17.92 -3.12
N MET A 222 6.88 17.98 -3.24
CA MET A 222 6.20 18.41 -4.46
C MET A 222 6.17 19.94 -4.63
N ASP A 223 6.16 20.72 -3.54
CA ASP A 223 6.24 22.20 -3.61
C ASP A 223 7.63 22.72 -4.06
N LYS A 224 8.61 21.81 -4.25
CA LYS A 224 10.01 22.14 -4.62
C LYS A 224 10.40 21.63 -6.00
N ALA A 225 9.48 21.03 -6.73
CA ALA A 225 9.72 20.44 -8.04
C ALA A 225 9.41 21.39 -9.20
#